data_33acc5eb5c992261af7ed3a652451e26
#
_entry.id   33acc5eb5c992261af7ed3a652451e26
#
_cell.length_a   1.000
_cell.length_b   1.000
_cell.length_c   1.000
_cell.angle_alpha   90.00
_cell.angle_beta   90.00
_cell.angle_gamma   90.00
#
_symmetry.space_group_name_H-M   'P 1'
#
loop_
_entity.id
_entity.type
_entity.pdbx_description
1 polymer ?
#
loop_
_entity_poly.entity_id
_entity_poly.type
_entity_poly.pdbx_seq_one_letter_code
_entity_poly.pdbx_strand_id
1 'polypeptide(L)'
;MNNLIRPTVVSGAVLLLSLSGSAFASGRITGAGATFPAQIYQRWFGMLAGNDGPMVNYQAIGSGSGRKAYLDQTVNFGASDDPMISRDRRKVKRGVVQIPMIGGTIAFGYNKPGCELKLTQEQAVKVAMSAIKDWSELGCAPGPISWVHRSDGSGTTKAFTSSMAAFSSAWTLGTGKAVNWPSGVGAKGNAGVASVIKKR
;
A
#
# COMPACT_ATOMS: atom_id res chain seq x y z
N MET A 1 -3.89 53.78 -79.56
CA MET A 1 -4.81 53.87 -78.43
C MET A 1 -4.79 52.43 -77.79
N ASN A 2 -3.97 52.25 -76.77
CA ASN A 2 -3.72 50.91 -76.14
C ASN A 2 -4.59 50.78 -74.86
N ASN A 3 -5.56 49.92 -74.94
CA ASN A 3 -6.32 49.54 -73.74
C ASN A 3 -5.62 48.40 -73.01
N LEU A 4 -5.00 48.63 -71.87
CA LEU A 4 -4.43 47.69 -70.96
C LEU A 4 -5.52 47.11 -70.04
N ILE A 5 -5.86 45.87 -70.21
CA ILE A 5 -6.75 45.05 -69.31
C ILE A 5 -5.92 44.60 -68.12
N ARG A 6 -6.27 45.06 -66.90
CA ARG A 6 -5.67 44.61 -65.64
C ARG A 6 -6.42 43.36 -65.18
N PRO A 7 -5.73 42.30 -64.82
CA PRO A 7 -6.38 41.14 -64.19
C PRO A 7 -6.61 41.41 -62.69
N THR A 8 -7.84 41.23 -62.24
CA THR A 8 -8.25 41.29 -60.84
C THR A 8 -7.92 39.96 -60.20
N VAL A 9 -6.96 39.94 -59.27
CA VAL A 9 -6.66 38.77 -58.44
C VAL A 9 -7.67 38.69 -57.32
N VAL A 10 -8.54 37.71 -57.34
CA VAL A 10 -9.44 37.38 -56.24
C VAL A 10 -8.65 36.46 -55.30
N SER A 11 -8.20 37.03 -54.16
CA SER A 11 -7.60 36.28 -53.05
C SER A 11 -8.69 35.56 -52.28
N GLY A 12 -8.84 34.26 -52.54
CA GLY A 12 -9.68 33.38 -51.69
C GLY A 12 -9.00 33.10 -50.36
N ALA A 13 -9.48 33.70 -49.28
CA ALA A 13 -9.05 33.34 -47.92
C ALA A 13 -9.66 31.97 -47.55
N VAL A 14 -8.83 30.92 -47.53
CA VAL A 14 -9.19 29.60 -46.97
C VAL A 14 -9.15 29.71 -45.47
N LEU A 15 -10.32 29.77 -44.85
CA LEU A 15 -10.51 29.72 -43.38
C LEU A 15 -10.30 28.28 -42.93
N LEU A 16 -9.08 27.95 -42.46
CA LEU A 16 -8.79 26.69 -41.77
C LEU A 16 -9.44 26.74 -40.40
N LEU A 17 -10.64 26.16 -40.26
CA LEU A 17 -11.20 25.83 -38.97
C LEU A 17 -10.33 24.71 -38.35
N SER A 18 -9.39 25.10 -37.50
CA SER A 18 -8.73 24.18 -36.57
C SER A 18 -9.77 23.67 -35.58
N LEU A 19 -10.32 22.47 -35.79
CA LEU A 19 -11.00 21.73 -34.74
C LEU A 19 -9.95 21.42 -33.67
N SER A 20 -9.84 22.32 -32.68
CA SER A 20 -9.15 22.03 -31.43
C SER A 20 -9.97 21.00 -30.69
N GLY A 21 -9.77 19.71 -31.00
CA GLY A 21 -10.25 18.63 -30.17
C GLY A 21 -9.64 18.84 -28.80
N SER A 22 -10.48 19.19 -27.81
CA SER A 22 -10.10 19.18 -26.41
C SER A 22 -9.71 17.74 -26.08
N ALA A 23 -8.42 17.42 -26.23
CA ALA A 23 -7.87 16.22 -25.61
C ALA A 23 -8.13 16.40 -24.12
N PHE A 24 -9.13 15.73 -23.59
CA PHE A 24 -9.27 15.55 -22.17
C PHE A 24 -7.96 14.87 -21.73
N ALA A 25 -7.03 15.65 -21.21
CA ALA A 25 -5.87 15.13 -20.55
C ALA A 25 -6.43 14.24 -19.43
N SER A 26 -6.36 12.92 -19.63
CA SER A 26 -6.79 11.95 -18.62
C SER A 26 -5.96 12.25 -17.38
N GLY A 27 -6.61 12.87 -16.38
CA GLY A 27 -5.92 13.41 -15.21
C GLY A 27 -5.14 12.29 -14.52
N ARG A 28 -3.84 12.49 -14.35
CA ARG A 28 -3.00 11.53 -13.64
C ARG A 28 -3.32 11.62 -12.15
N ILE A 29 -3.79 10.53 -11.55
CA ILE A 29 -4.05 10.41 -10.12
C ILE A 29 -2.86 9.73 -9.45
N THR A 30 -2.36 10.31 -8.36
CA THR A 30 -1.28 9.73 -7.57
C THR A 30 -1.81 9.26 -6.22
N GLY A 31 -1.42 8.06 -5.83
CA GLY A 31 -1.73 7.48 -4.53
C GLY A 31 -0.52 6.86 -3.87
N ALA A 32 -0.53 6.76 -2.55
CA ALA A 32 0.52 6.06 -1.82
C ALA A 32 -0.04 5.40 -0.55
N GLY A 33 0.60 4.32 -0.10
CA GLY A 33 0.22 3.74 1.18
C GLY A 33 0.43 2.25 1.32
N ALA A 34 -0.56 1.60 1.93
CA ALA A 34 -0.52 0.20 2.34
C ALA A 34 -0.03 -0.74 1.23
N THR A 35 0.80 -1.69 1.60
CA THR A 35 1.28 -2.74 0.68
C THR A 35 0.30 -3.91 0.57
N PHE A 36 -0.64 -4.02 1.52
CA PHE A 36 -1.67 -5.04 1.52
C PHE A 36 -2.53 -5.03 0.23
N PRO A 37 -3.12 -3.91 -0.21
CA PRO A 37 -3.97 -3.88 -1.38
C PRO A 37 -3.19 -3.71 -2.70
N ALA A 38 -1.86 -3.59 -2.68
CA ALA A 38 -1.09 -3.12 -3.83
C ALA A 38 -1.30 -3.94 -5.10
N GLN A 39 -1.34 -5.28 -5.00
CA GLN A 39 -1.51 -6.14 -6.18
C GLN A 39 -2.88 -5.98 -6.83
N ILE A 40 -3.94 -5.94 -6.01
CA ILE A 40 -5.29 -5.77 -6.55
C ILE A 40 -5.50 -4.35 -7.07
N TYR A 41 -4.93 -3.33 -6.43
CA TYR A 41 -4.96 -1.96 -6.90
C TYR A 41 -4.29 -1.80 -8.25
N GLN A 42 -3.11 -2.39 -8.45
CA GLN A 42 -2.42 -2.37 -9.75
C GLN A 42 -3.30 -2.97 -10.85
N ARG A 43 -4.00 -4.08 -10.56
CA ARG A 43 -4.92 -4.70 -11.50
C ARG A 43 -6.12 -3.79 -11.80
N TRP A 44 -6.78 -3.25 -10.78
CA TRP A 44 -7.93 -2.36 -10.95
C TRP A 44 -7.57 -1.08 -11.70
N PHE A 45 -6.44 -0.47 -11.39
CA PHE A 45 -5.99 0.75 -12.06
C PHE A 45 -5.57 0.49 -13.50
N GLY A 46 -5.01 -0.67 -13.80
CA GLY A 46 -4.77 -1.10 -15.18
C GLY A 46 -6.05 -1.30 -15.97
N MET A 47 -7.06 -1.94 -15.36
CA MET A 47 -8.39 -2.08 -15.97
C MET A 47 -9.08 -0.72 -16.18
N LEU A 48 -8.97 0.18 -15.20
CA LEU A 48 -9.54 1.53 -15.31
C LEU A 48 -8.92 2.30 -16.48
N ALA A 49 -7.60 2.30 -16.60
CA ALA A 49 -6.91 2.94 -17.71
C ALA A 49 -7.24 2.32 -19.07
N GLY A 50 -7.43 0.99 -19.13
CA GLY A 50 -7.84 0.27 -20.34
C GLY A 50 -9.28 0.55 -20.80
N ASN A 51 -10.10 1.17 -19.94
CA ASN A 51 -11.47 1.61 -20.25
C ASN A 51 -11.58 3.15 -20.30
N ASP A 52 -10.61 3.82 -20.86
CA ASP A 52 -10.53 5.28 -21.03
C ASP A 52 -10.62 6.09 -19.72
N GLY A 53 -10.43 5.42 -18.59
CA GLY A 53 -10.39 6.06 -17.29
C GLY A 53 -9.05 6.73 -16.99
N PRO A 54 -8.94 7.46 -15.86
CA PRO A 54 -7.71 8.16 -15.49
C PRO A 54 -6.58 7.16 -15.19
N MET A 55 -5.35 7.58 -15.53
CA MET A 55 -4.16 6.84 -15.13
C MET A 55 -3.88 7.03 -13.63
N VAL A 56 -3.82 5.94 -12.89
CA VAL A 56 -3.52 5.97 -11.45
C VAL A 56 -2.12 5.41 -11.20
N ASN A 57 -1.27 6.23 -10.58
CA ASN A 57 0.05 5.81 -10.10
C ASN A 57 -0.02 5.57 -8.59
N TYR A 58 0.09 4.30 -8.17
CA TYR A 58 0.06 3.93 -6.76
C TYR A 58 1.42 3.45 -6.25
N GLN A 59 1.91 4.07 -5.18
CA GLN A 59 3.16 3.74 -4.52
C GLN A 59 2.90 2.94 -3.23
N ALA A 60 3.23 1.66 -3.24
CA ALA A 60 3.08 0.76 -2.09
C ALA A 60 4.25 0.95 -1.09
N ILE A 61 4.21 2.01 -0.30
CA ILE A 61 5.28 2.45 0.62
C ILE A 61 4.96 2.23 2.11
N GLY A 62 3.88 1.53 2.40
CA GLY A 62 3.38 1.26 3.75
C GLY A 62 2.38 2.30 4.24
N SER A 63 1.46 1.87 5.12
CA SER A 63 0.37 2.71 5.65
C SER A 63 0.86 3.96 6.37
N GLY A 64 2.00 3.89 7.07
CA GLY A 64 2.59 5.03 7.76
C GLY A 64 3.03 6.14 6.81
N SER A 65 3.85 5.78 5.82
CA SER A 65 4.37 6.71 4.80
C SER A 65 3.25 7.23 3.89
N GLY A 66 2.28 6.37 3.53
CA GLY A 66 1.13 6.80 2.74
C GLY A 66 0.24 7.81 3.46
N ARG A 67 0.00 7.61 4.77
CA ARG A 67 -0.70 8.58 5.61
C ARG A 67 0.05 9.92 5.65
N LYS A 68 1.38 9.88 5.83
CA LYS A 68 2.20 11.09 5.81
C LYS A 68 2.10 11.80 4.47
N ALA A 69 2.28 11.12 3.36
CA ALA A 69 2.17 11.70 2.02
C ALA A 69 0.80 12.35 1.77
N TYR A 70 -0.29 11.76 2.28
CA TYR A 70 -1.63 12.35 2.18
C TYR A 70 -1.77 13.60 3.05
N LEU A 71 -1.24 13.60 4.28
CA LEU A 71 -1.23 14.77 5.17
C LEU A 71 -0.40 15.93 4.60
N ASP A 72 0.76 15.59 3.99
CA ASP A 72 1.65 16.56 3.33
C ASP A 72 1.11 17.00 1.95
N GLN A 73 -0.04 16.49 1.51
CA GLN A 73 -0.70 16.79 0.24
C GLN A 73 0.15 16.48 -1.01
N THR A 74 1.09 15.55 -0.91
CA THR A 74 1.95 15.13 -2.04
C THR A 74 1.31 14.07 -2.93
N VAL A 75 0.16 13.53 -2.51
CA VAL A 75 -0.63 12.55 -3.26
C VAL A 75 -2.13 12.90 -3.22
N ASN A 76 -2.88 12.45 -4.22
CA ASN A 76 -4.32 12.67 -4.30
C ASN A 76 -5.09 11.81 -3.29
N PHE A 77 -4.63 10.57 -3.06
CA PHE A 77 -5.22 9.67 -2.06
C PHE A 77 -4.15 8.88 -1.30
N GLY A 78 -4.51 8.48 -0.09
CA GLY A 78 -3.71 7.58 0.75
C GLY A 78 -4.43 6.26 0.99
N ALA A 79 -3.72 5.14 1.04
CA ALA A 79 -4.29 3.86 1.47
C ALA A 79 -3.66 3.39 2.78
N SER A 80 -4.48 2.85 3.68
CA SER A 80 -4.04 2.38 4.99
C SER A 80 -4.93 1.23 5.47
N ASP A 81 -4.31 0.20 6.06
CA ASP A 81 -5.03 -0.90 6.73
C ASP A 81 -5.55 -0.46 8.13
N ASP A 82 -5.20 0.75 8.54
CA ASP A 82 -5.58 1.32 9.84
C ASP A 82 -6.23 2.70 9.62
N PRO A 83 -7.45 2.93 10.15
CA PRO A 83 -8.16 4.17 9.96
C PRO A 83 -7.37 5.39 10.47
N MET A 84 -7.60 6.53 9.83
CA MET A 84 -7.07 7.80 10.31
C MET A 84 -7.83 8.24 11.56
N ILE A 85 -7.10 8.47 12.65
CA ILE A 85 -7.68 8.96 13.91
C ILE A 85 -8.17 10.39 13.78
N SER A 86 -9.10 10.80 14.65
CA SER A 86 -9.71 12.14 14.61
C SER A 86 -8.69 13.28 14.66
N ARG A 87 -7.62 13.14 15.45
CA ARG A 87 -6.52 14.13 15.50
C ARG A 87 -5.88 14.39 14.14
N ASP A 88 -5.62 13.32 13.36
CA ASP A 88 -4.97 13.44 12.05
C ASP A 88 -5.96 13.89 10.98
N ARG A 89 -7.24 13.47 11.10
CA ARG A 89 -8.31 13.96 10.20
C ARG A 89 -8.45 15.48 10.26
N ARG A 90 -8.35 16.09 11.45
CA ARG A 90 -8.42 17.56 11.62
C ARG A 90 -7.27 18.33 10.98
N LYS A 91 -6.13 17.67 10.67
CA LYS A 91 -4.99 18.28 9.98
C LYS A 91 -5.19 18.39 8.47
N VAL A 92 -6.15 17.66 7.90
CA VAL A 92 -6.37 17.63 6.46
C VAL A 92 -7.26 18.80 6.05
N LYS A 93 -6.67 19.91 5.61
CA LYS A 93 -7.39 21.15 5.24
C LYS A 93 -8.44 20.94 4.16
N ARG A 94 -8.18 20.05 3.19
CA ARG A 94 -9.11 19.70 2.10
C ARG A 94 -10.21 18.71 2.50
N GLY A 95 -10.29 18.35 3.78
CA GLY A 95 -11.16 17.28 4.27
C GLY A 95 -10.62 15.89 3.95
N VAL A 96 -11.24 14.87 4.56
CA VAL A 96 -10.92 13.47 4.32
C VAL A 96 -12.17 12.60 4.39
N VAL A 97 -12.35 11.78 3.38
CA VAL A 97 -13.31 10.68 3.36
C VAL A 97 -12.51 9.38 3.39
N GLN A 98 -12.91 8.44 4.22
CA GLN A 98 -12.30 7.11 4.28
C GLN A 98 -13.33 6.08 3.80
N ILE A 99 -12.93 5.30 2.81
CA ILE A 99 -13.78 4.31 2.16
C ILE A 99 -13.13 2.93 2.36
N PRO A 100 -13.84 1.96 2.97
CA PRO A 100 -13.39 0.56 2.96
C PRO A 100 -13.37 0.03 1.53
N MET A 101 -12.20 -0.43 1.07
CA MET A 101 -12.03 -0.90 -0.32
C MET A 101 -11.88 -2.40 -0.41
N ILE A 102 -11.16 -3.01 0.55
CA ILE A 102 -10.85 -4.43 0.52
C ILE A 102 -10.58 -4.93 1.94
N GLY A 103 -11.01 -6.14 2.23
CA GLY A 103 -10.71 -6.89 3.46
C GLY A 103 -9.81 -8.07 3.19
N GLY A 104 -9.13 -8.56 4.24
CA GLY A 104 -8.32 -9.76 4.20
C GLY A 104 -7.88 -10.17 5.59
N THR A 105 -7.22 -11.32 5.67
CA THR A 105 -6.72 -11.89 6.93
C THR A 105 -5.22 -11.66 7.06
N ILE A 106 -4.74 -11.63 8.31
CA ILE A 106 -3.32 -11.66 8.64
C ILE A 106 -2.99 -13.09 9.08
N ALA A 107 -1.97 -13.68 8.48
CA ALA A 107 -1.51 -15.03 8.77
C ALA A 107 -0.03 -15.03 9.15
N PHE A 108 0.37 -16.03 9.94
CA PHE A 108 1.78 -16.36 10.14
C PHE A 108 2.26 -17.12 8.90
N GLY A 109 3.11 -16.52 8.10
CA GLY A 109 3.87 -17.23 7.09
C GLY A 109 5.11 -17.85 7.71
N TYR A 110 5.48 -19.06 7.32
CA TYR A 110 6.70 -19.72 7.79
C TYR A 110 7.32 -20.61 6.72
N ASN A 111 8.61 -20.89 6.90
CA ASN A 111 9.37 -21.82 6.07
C ASN A 111 10.03 -22.86 6.99
N LYS A 112 9.38 -24.00 7.16
CA LYS A 112 9.87 -25.17 7.92
C LYS A 112 9.28 -26.43 7.28
N PRO A 113 9.96 -27.00 6.30
CA PRO A 113 9.49 -28.20 5.62
C PRO A 113 9.19 -29.33 6.60
N GLY A 114 8.06 -30.03 6.39
CA GLY A 114 7.62 -31.12 7.24
C GLY A 114 6.96 -30.69 8.57
N CYS A 115 6.74 -29.38 8.78
CA CYS A 115 6.05 -28.86 9.96
C CYS A 115 4.62 -28.40 9.60
N GLU A 116 3.61 -29.00 10.22
CA GLU A 116 2.23 -28.51 10.18
C GLU A 116 1.97 -27.63 11.42
N LEU A 117 2.25 -26.34 11.29
CA LEU A 117 2.16 -25.41 12.40
C LEU A 117 0.72 -25.11 12.79
N LYS A 118 0.35 -25.38 14.04
CA LYS A 118 -0.92 -25.03 14.67
C LYS A 118 -0.63 -24.29 15.97
N LEU A 119 -0.79 -22.98 15.95
CA LEU A 119 -0.51 -22.13 17.11
C LEU A 119 -1.77 -21.86 17.91
N THR A 120 -1.69 -22.00 19.22
CA THR A 120 -2.64 -21.35 20.14
C THR A 120 -2.37 -19.84 20.15
N GLN A 121 -3.33 -19.05 20.63
CA GLN A 121 -3.16 -17.61 20.78
C GLN A 121 -1.96 -17.26 21.67
N GLU A 122 -1.77 -18.01 22.76
CA GLU A 122 -0.64 -17.83 23.66
C GLU A 122 0.71 -18.15 22.98
N GLN A 123 0.79 -19.23 22.22
CA GLN A 123 1.99 -19.57 21.46
C GLN A 123 2.30 -18.52 20.39
N ALA A 124 1.29 -17.98 19.71
CA ALA A 124 1.46 -16.91 18.75
C ALA A 124 2.10 -15.65 19.39
N VAL A 125 1.64 -15.27 20.57
CA VAL A 125 2.21 -14.19 21.36
C VAL A 125 3.66 -14.51 21.76
N LYS A 126 3.93 -15.69 22.30
CA LYS A 126 5.27 -16.11 22.73
C LYS A 126 6.28 -16.15 21.58
N VAL A 127 5.89 -16.62 20.40
CA VAL A 127 6.74 -16.59 19.19
C VAL A 127 7.04 -15.14 18.79
N ALA A 128 6.03 -14.30 18.68
CA ALA A 128 6.21 -12.91 18.29
C ALA A 128 7.04 -12.11 19.30
N MET A 129 7.00 -12.48 20.57
CA MET A 129 7.82 -11.91 21.65
C MET A 129 9.19 -12.56 21.79
N SER A 130 9.54 -13.52 20.93
CA SER A 130 10.80 -14.28 20.99
C SER A 130 10.99 -15.02 22.32
N ALA A 131 9.92 -15.37 22.98
CA ALA A 131 9.93 -16.24 24.16
C ALA A 131 10.03 -17.74 23.75
N ILE A 132 9.41 -18.12 22.63
CA ILE A 132 9.65 -19.39 21.95
C ILE A 132 10.67 -19.13 20.85
N LYS A 133 11.78 -19.89 20.87
CA LYS A 133 12.94 -19.65 19.97
C LYS A 133 13.33 -20.86 19.14
N ASP A 134 12.80 -22.02 19.44
CA ASP A 134 13.09 -23.27 18.72
C ASP A 134 11.81 -23.91 18.20
N TRP A 135 11.88 -24.49 17.00
CA TRP A 135 10.74 -25.16 16.37
C TRP A 135 10.26 -26.38 17.15
N SER A 136 11.13 -27.03 17.93
CA SER A 136 10.76 -28.17 18.76
C SER A 136 9.75 -27.80 19.86
N GLU A 137 9.76 -26.56 20.34
CA GLU A 137 8.77 -26.05 21.30
C GLU A 137 7.34 -25.96 20.70
N LEU A 138 7.25 -26.03 19.38
CA LEU A 138 6.00 -25.99 18.60
C LEU A 138 5.64 -27.36 17.99
N GLY A 139 6.35 -28.42 18.39
CA GLY A 139 6.10 -29.77 17.90
C GLY A 139 6.68 -30.08 16.53
N CYS A 140 7.60 -29.28 16.03
CA CYS A 140 8.29 -29.50 14.77
C CYS A 140 9.73 -30.01 14.99
N ALA A 141 10.42 -30.40 13.91
CA ALA A 141 11.84 -30.76 13.98
C ALA A 141 12.66 -29.61 14.56
N PRO A 142 13.64 -29.88 15.45
CA PRO A 142 14.45 -28.86 16.10
C PRO A 142 15.09 -27.88 15.13
N GLY A 143 15.36 -26.68 15.63
CA GLY A 143 16.06 -25.62 14.92
C GLY A 143 15.58 -24.23 15.33
N PRO A 144 16.40 -23.21 15.16
CA PRO A 144 16.08 -21.87 15.61
C PRO A 144 14.95 -21.24 14.79
N ILE A 145 14.05 -20.51 15.48
CA ILE A 145 13.03 -19.67 14.85
C ILE A 145 13.66 -18.29 14.55
N SER A 146 13.62 -17.89 13.28
CA SER A 146 13.99 -16.53 12.86
C SER A 146 12.72 -15.71 12.64
N TRP A 147 12.40 -14.81 13.55
CA TRP A 147 11.26 -13.91 13.42
C TRP A 147 11.48 -12.89 12.31
N VAL A 148 10.50 -12.70 11.44
CA VAL A 148 10.55 -11.69 10.39
C VAL A 148 9.39 -10.71 10.56
N HIS A 149 9.70 -9.42 10.57
CA HIS A 149 8.71 -8.37 10.80
C HIS A 149 8.87 -7.20 9.81
N ARG A 150 7.92 -6.28 9.82
CA ARG A 150 8.01 -5.06 9.00
C ARG A 150 9.01 -4.09 9.60
N SER A 151 9.83 -3.49 8.72
CA SER A 151 10.76 -2.40 9.07
C SER A 151 10.20 -1.01 8.77
N ASP A 152 9.06 -0.93 8.09
CA ASP A 152 8.35 0.29 7.74
C ASP A 152 7.04 0.44 8.53
N GLY A 153 6.46 1.63 8.54
CA GLY A 153 5.18 1.91 9.20
C GLY A 153 4.02 1.15 8.55
N SER A 154 3.60 0.04 9.13
CA SER A 154 2.67 -0.94 8.57
C SER A 154 1.32 -0.94 9.28
N GLY A 155 0.23 -0.82 8.51
CA GLY A 155 -1.11 -1.04 9.00
C GLY A 155 -1.34 -2.50 9.40
N THR A 156 -0.75 -3.45 8.68
CA THR A 156 -0.75 -4.88 9.03
C THR A 156 -0.09 -5.11 10.40
N THR A 157 1.05 -4.47 10.67
CA THR A 157 1.68 -4.51 12.01
C THR A 157 0.75 -3.95 13.08
N LYS A 158 0.02 -2.83 12.80
CA LYS A 158 -0.95 -2.28 13.76
C LYS A 158 -2.07 -3.27 14.06
N ALA A 159 -2.65 -3.89 13.06
CA ALA A 159 -3.71 -4.90 13.24
C ALA A 159 -3.18 -6.13 13.97
N PHE A 160 -2.02 -6.65 13.56
CA PHE A 160 -1.35 -7.79 14.22
C PHE A 160 -1.08 -7.51 15.71
N THR A 161 -0.44 -6.40 16.03
CA THR A 161 -0.12 -6.06 17.44
C THR A 161 -1.36 -5.83 18.29
N SER A 162 -2.45 -5.33 17.68
CA SER A 162 -3.74 -5.22 18.35
C SER A 162 -4.35 -6.60 18.66
N SER A 163 -4.23 -7.56 17.74
CA SER A 163 -4.67 -8.95 17.98
C SER A 163 -3.83 -9.64 19.05
N MET A 164 -2.51 -9.46 19.02
CA MET A 164 -1.63 -10.03 20.07
C MET A 164 -1.98 -9.50 21.47
N ALA A 165 -2.24 -8.20 21.58
CA ALA A 165 -2.68 -7.57 22.84
C ALA A 165 -4.05 -8.08 23.31
N ALA A 166 -4.93 -8.46 22.39
CA ALA A 166 -6.22 -9.05 22.73
C ALA A 166 -6.12 -10.54 23.10
N PHE A 167 -5.13 -11.25 22.57
CA PHE A 167 -4.93 -12.68 22.82
C PHE A 167 -4.34 -12.97 24.19
N SER A 168 -3.43 -12.11 24.68
CA SER A 168 -2.77 -12.35 25.95
C SER A 168 -2.25 -11.07 26.60
N SER A 169 -2.43 -10.96 27.93
CA SER A 169 -1.81 -9.92 28.74
C SER A 169 -0.27 -10.00 28.78
N ALA A 170 0.31 -11.12 28.37
CA ALA A 170 1.75 -11.28 28.18
C ALA A 170 2.32 -10.43 27.03
N TRP A 171 1.46 -9.90 26.15
CA TRP A 171 1.90 -8.99 25.10
C TRP A 171 2.24 -7.61 25.68
N THR A 172 3.52 -7.27 25.74
CA THR A 172 4.02 -6.03 26.35
C THR A 172 4.61 -5.02 25.37
N LEU A 173 4.68 -5.37 24.07
CA LEU A 173 5.30 -4.51 23.04
C LEU A 173 4.39 -3.32 22.63
N GLY A 174 3.18 -3.23 23.17
CA GLY A 174 2.20 -2.23 22.78
C GLY A 174 1.58 -2.50 21.42
N THR A 175 0.80 -1.52 20.92
CA THR A 175 0.10 -1.63 19.63
C THR A 175 0.45 -0.45 18.74
N GLY A 176 0.86 -0.71 17.50
CA GLY A 176 1.28 0.36 16.61
C GLY A 176 1.64 -0.10 15.20
N LYS A 177 1.85 0.86 14.30
CA LYS A 177 2.37 0.60 12.95
C LYS A 177 3.84 0.16 12.95
N ALA A 178 4.54 0.43 14.05
CA ALA A 178 5.87 -0.03 14.39
C ALA A 178 5.92 -0.25 15.90
N VAL A 179 6.63 -1.30 16.32
CA VAL A 179 6.92 -1.62 17.72
C VAL A 179 8.39 -2.02 17.85
N ASN A 180 8.93 -1.98 19.04
CA ASN A 180 10.30 -2.43 19.30
C ASN A 180 10.30 -3.95 19.44
N TRP A 181 10.56 -4.66 18.36
CA TRP A 181 10.64 -6.12 18.35
C TRP A 181 11.85 -6.59 19.16
N PRO A 182 11.71 -7.61 20.03
CA PRO A 182 12.81 -8.08 20.87
C PRO A 182 13.92 -8.77 20.06
N SER A 183 13.58 -9.33 18.91
CA SER A 183 14.51 -9.92 17.97
C SER A 183 13.90 -10.01 16.58
N GLY A 184 14.69 -10.46 15.61
CA GLY A 184 14.19 -10.76 14.27
C GLY A 184 14.82 -9.90 13.17
N VAL A 185 14.29 -10.07 11.97
CA VAL A 185 14.78 -9.38 10.76
C VAL A 185 13.68 -8.48 10.23
N GLY A 186 13.97 -7.19 10.13
CA GLY A 186 13.08 -6.21 9.54
C GLY A 186 13.11 -6.26 8.01
N ALA A 187 11.92 -6.26 7.37
CA ALA A 187 11.80 -6.22 5.92
C ALA A 187 10.75 -5.21 5.49
N LYS A 188 11.01 -4.52 4.37
CA LYS A 188 10.13 -3.46 3.86
C LYS A 188 8.97 -4.04 3.06
N GLY A 189 7.75 -3.66 3.45
CA GLY A 189 6.52 -4.07 2.76
C GLY A 189 6.18 -5.55 2.96
N ASN A 190 4.99 -5.96 2.52
CA ASN A 190 4.57 -7.36 2.63
C ASN A 190 5.41 -8.28 1.74
N ALA A 191 5.73 -7.84 0.53
CA ALA A 191 6.58 -8.59 -0.39
C ALA A 191 8.01 -8.81 0.17
N GLY A 192 8.57 -7.81 0.85
CA GLY A 192 9.86 -7.94 1.53
C GLY A 192 9.83 -8.98 2.64
N VAL A 193 8.81 -8.97 3.50
CA VAL A 193 8.64 -9.99 4.54
C VAL A 193 8.53 -11.38 3.93
N ALA A 194 7.66 -11.58 2.93
CA ALA A 194 7.50 -12.87 2.25
C ALA A 194 8.81 -13.35 1.59
N SER A 195 9.59 -12.44 0.99
CA SER A 195 10.88 -12.77 0.38
C SER A 195 11.91 -13.24 1.39
N VAL A 196 11.96 -12.62 2.58
CA VAL A 196 12.87 -13.04 3.66
C VAL A 196 12.47 -14.40 4.21
N ILE A 197 11.18 -14.64 4.46
CA ILE A 197 10.67 -15.93 4.94
C ILE A 197 11.01 -17.06 3.95
N LYS A 198 10.86 -16.82 2.65
CA LYS A 198 11.16 -17.82 1.61
C LYS A 198 12.63 -18.26 1.59
N LYS A 199 13.56 -17.40 2.04
CA LYS A 199 15.00 -17.62 2.01
C LYS A 199 15.57 -18.22 3.29
N ARG A 200 14.80 -18.29 4.34
CA ARG A 200 15.20 -18.78 5.68
C ARG A 200 14.63 -20.15 5.91
#